data_f0d8402fb93849371905310e931e7b3b
#
_entry.id   f0d8402fb93849371905310e931e7b3b
#
_cell.length_a   1.000
_cell.length_b   1.000
_cell.length_c   1.000
_cell.angle_alpha   90.00
_cell.angle_beta   90.00
_cell.angle_gamma   90.00
#
_symmetry.space_group_name_H-M   'P 1'
#
loop_
_entity.id
_entity.type
_entity.pdbx_description
1 polymer ?
#
loop_
_entity_poly.entity_id
_entity_poly.type
_entity_poly.pdbx_seq_one_letter_code
_entity_poly.pdbx_strand_id
1 'polypeptide(L)'
;FLGAASQRTKKIRLGPLVYVLPLWNPIRVAEEVALLDNLTQGRLECGFGAGVGPFTFAAYGVPWDEKRKMAWEALRMIKGIWDNPSYSYEGEYFKCKNVELGIPLVQKPHPPLWMPTRSRESLEEAASIGVSTIQWVPPRMKVIRAAFDQYRDAYQRAQPAGRKPHIGLMREIYVAASDKQARDEAKDHWIYFWQRRGGARAYGGYGHENLTTMLDGERKKELLDIDHSITDGSFISGSPETVTRQIQEIASKAGADTFLGEFAFGALEHHQVMNSLRLFTDQVMPELRKFEIDALNYPKAEPQVAAT
;
A
#
# COMPACT_ATOMS: atom_id res chain seq x y z
N PHE A 1 11.63 7.48 -12.91
CA PHE A 1 12.24 7.57 -11.57
C PHE A 1 12.83 6.23 -11.13
N LEU A 2 12.05 5.13 -11.10
CA LEU A 2 12.53 3.80 -10.62
C LEU A 2 13.71 3.27 -11.42
N GLY A 3 13.72 3.47 -12.74
CA GLY A 3 14.86 3.11 -13.59
C GLY A 3 16.16 3.83 -13.17
N ALA A 4 16.07 5.14 -12.87
CA ALA A 4 17.24 5.89 -12.37
C ALA A 4 17.67 5.44 -10.96
N ALA A 5 16.69 5.17 -10.06
CA ALA A 5 16.95 4.67 -8.72
C ALA A 5 17.63 3.29 -8.72
N SER A 6 17.25 2.42 -9.67
CA SER A 6 17.83 1.07 -9.81
C SER A 6 19.34 1.12 -10.09
N GLN A 7 19.82 2.12 -10.82
CA GLN A 7 21.24 2.30 -11.13
C GLN A 7 22.04 2.89 -9.95
N ARG A 8 21.37 3.57 -9.04
CA ARG A 8 21.99 4.21 -7.86
C ARG A 8 21.95 3.32 -6.62
N THR A 9 21.26 2.19 -6.66
CA THR A 9 21.08 1.28 -5.53
C THR A 9 21.44 -0.16 -5.91
N LYS A 10 21.88 -0.96 -4.92
CA LYS A 10 22.30 -2.35 -5.14
C LYS A 10 21.56 -3.38 -4.28
N LYS A 11 20.99 -2.97 -3.15
CA LYS A 11 20.37 -3.87 -2.17
C LYS A 11 18.89 -3.62 -1.97
N ILE A 12 18.49 -2.34 -1.90
CA ILE A 12 17.11 -1.95 -1.65
C ILE A 12 16.19 -2.46 -2.77
N ARG A 13 15.05 -3.01 -2.40
CA ARG A 13 13.98 -3.33 -3.35
C ARG A 13 13.27 -2.04 -3.74
N LEU A 14 12.81 -1.97 -4.97
CA LEU A 14 12.18 -0.78 -5.57
C LEU A 14 10.84 -1.16 -6.15
N GLY A 15 9.85 -0.28 -6.08
CA GLY A 15 8.57 -0.56 -6.70
C GLY A 15 7.64 0.65 -6.78
N PRO A 16 6.72 0.67 -7.73
CA PRO A 16 5.62 1.62 -7.73
C PRO A 16 4.59 1.23 -6.66
N LEU A 17 4.04 2.21 -5.97
CA LEU A 17 2.89 2.00 -5.10
C LEU A 17 1.92 3.19 -5.27
N VAL A 18 1.09 3.17 -6.35
CA VAL A 18 0.79 2.02 -7.23
C VAL A 18 0.72 2.46 -8.71
N TYR A 19 0.73 1.49 -9.65
CA TYR A 19 0.12 1.70 -10.96
C TYR A 19 -1.39 1.69 -10.82
N VAL A 20 -2.07 2.76 -11.22
CA VAL A 20 -3.54 2.83 -11.27
C VAL A 20 -4.02 2.15 -12.55
N LEU A 21 -4.18 0.83 -12.50
CA LEU A 21 -4.36 -0.02 -13.68
C LEU A 21 -5.44 0.44 -14.68
N PRO A 22 -6.62 0.95 -14.25
CA PRO A 22 -7.63 1.44 -15.19
C PRO A 22 -7.17 2.59 -16.10
N LEU A 23 -6.12 3.31 -15.70
CA LEU A 23 -5.57 4.44 -16.45
C LEU A 23 -4.39 4.05 -17.35
N TRP A 24 -4.05 2.76 -17.42
CA TRP A 24 -2.91 2.24 -18.16
C TRP A 24 -3.30 1.12 -19.12
N ASN A 25 -2.58 1.01 -20.23
CA ASN A 25 -2.69 -0.17 -21.07
C ASN A 25 -1.97 -1.36 -20.41
N PRO A 26 -2.65 -2.51 -20.19
CA PRO A 26 -2.05 -3.66 -19.50
C PRO A 26 -0.82 -4.23 -20.18
N ILE A 27 -0.75 -4.24 -21.53
CA ILE A 27 0.43 -4.70 -22.28
C ILE A 27 1.62 -3.82 -21.92
N ARG A 28 1.42 -2.51 -21.92
CA ARG A 28 2.47 -1.54 -21.60
C ARG A 28 2.98 -1.72 -20.17
N VAL A 29 2.07 -1.94 -19.21
CA VAL A 29 2.47 -2.21 -17.82
C VAL A 29 3.26 -3.51 -17.71
N ALA A 30 2.85 -4.57 -18.44
CA ALA A 30 3.57 -5.84 -18.44
C ALA A 30 5.01 -5.69 -18.94
N GLU A 31 5.21 -4.91 -20.02
CA GLU A 31 6.54 -4.60 -20.57
C GLU A 31 7.39 -3.75 -19.63
N GLU A 32 6.82 -2.68 -19.07
CA GLU A 32 7.53 -1.78 -18.15
C GLU A 32 7.97 -2.50 -16.87
N VAL A 33 7.12 -3.37 -16.32
CA VAL A 33 7.45 -4.19 -15.17
C VAL A 33 8.59 -5.16 -15.51
N ALA A 34 8.55 -5.81 -16.67
CA ALA A 34 9.63 -6.71 -17.09
C ALA A 34 10.96 -5.96 -17.28
N LEU A 35 10.93 -4.78 -17.90
CA LEU A 35 12.10 -3.92 -18.03
C LEU A 35 12.66 -3.49 -16.67
N LEU A 36 11.80 -3.04 -15.75
CA LEU A 36 12.21 -2.64 -14.41
C LEU A 36 12.74 -3.81 -13.58
N ASP A 37 12.16 -5.00 -13.72
CA ASP A 37 12.64 -6.21 -13.04
C ASP A 37 14.08 -6.56 -13.49
N ASN A 38 14.37 -6.43 -14.78
CA ASN A 38 15.72 -6.59 -15.32
C ASN A 38 16.67 -5.48 -14.83
N LEU A 39 16.28 -4.21 -14.93
CA LEU A 39 17.10 -3.09 -14.46
C LEU A 39 17.41 -3.15 -12.96
N THR A 40 16.49 -3.67 -12.16
CA THR A 40 16.67 -3.89 -10.73
C THR A 40 17.36 -5.19 -10.39
N GLN A 41 17.60 -6.08 -11.37
CA GLN A 41 18.18 -7.40 -11.17
C GLN A 41 17.35 -8.23 -10.14
N GLY A 42 16.02 -8.26 -10.31
CA GLY A 42 15.11 -9.00 -9.45
C GLY A 42 14.80 -8.35 -8.09
N ARG A 43 15.10 -7.06 -7.91
CA ARG A 43 14.75 -6.30 -6.71
C ARG A 43 13.44 -5.52 -6.85
N LEU A 44 12.66 -5.79 -7.88
CA LEU A 44 11.38 -5.12 -8.12
C LEU A 44 10.30 -5.68 -7.20
N GLU A 45 9.45 -4.78 -6.71
CA GLU A 45 8.13 -5.03 -6.13
C GLU A 45 7.10 -4.29 -6.98
N CYS A 46 5.88 -4.80 -7.13
CA CYS A 46 4.87 -4.14 -7.95
C CYS A 46 3.59 -3.90 -7.20
N GLY A 47 3.31 -2.63 -6.93
CA GLY A 47 2.01 -2.19 -6.42
C GLY A 47 1.06 -1.82 -7.55
N PHE A 48 -0.16 -2.35 -7.49
CA PHE A 48 -1.26 -2.05 -8.38
C PHE A 48 -2.45 -1.49 -7.62
N GLY A 49 -3.32 -0.73 -8.28
CA GLY A 49 -4.49 -0.17 -7.63
C GLY A 49 -5.61 0.16 -8.61
N ALA A 50 -6.82 0.22 -8.07
CA ALA A 50 -7.99 0.67 -8.83
C ALA A 50 -8.12 2.20 -8.93
N GLY A 51 -7.30 2.92 -8.19
CA GLY A 51 -7.29 4.39 -8.17
C GLY A 51 -8.27 5.01 -7.19
N VAL A 52 -7.94 6.25 -6.83
CA VAL A 52 -8.74 7.14 -5.99
C VAL A 52 -8.90 8.49 -6.70
N GLY A 53 -10.06 9.10 -6.62
CA GLY A 53 -10.31 10.42 -7.22
C GLY A 53 -11.00 10.35 -8.60
N PRO A 54 -12.33 10.54 -8.64
CA PRO A 54 -13.12 10.50 -9.87
C PRO A 54 -12.71 11.55 -10.89
N PHE A 55 -12.13 12.67 -10.44
CA PHE A 55 -11.65 13.74 -11.32
C PHE A 55 -10.53 13.24 -12.27
N THR A 56 -9.57 12.48 -11.74
CA THR A 56 -8.51 11.91 -12.57
C THR A 56 -9.09 10.99 -13.64
N PHE A 57 -10.06 10.15 -13.27
CA PHE A 57 -10.73 9.25 -14.20
C PHE A 57 -11.49 10.01 -15.28
N ALA A 58 -12.20 11.07 -14.92
CA ALA A 58 -12.88 11.94 -15.88
C ALA A 58 -11.90 12.61 -16.86
N ALA A 59 -10.75 13.09 -16.36
CA ALA A 59 -9.71 13.70 -17.20
C ALA A 59 -9.09 12.70 -18.20
N TYR A 60 -9.04 11.40 -17.86
CA TYR A 60 -8.58 10.34 -18.75
C TYR A 60 -9.69 9.69 -19.58
N GLY A 61 -10.96 10.13 -19.41
CA GLY A 61 -12.11 9.52 -20.10
C GLY A 61 -12.41 8.09 -19.67
N VAL A 62 -12.02 7.69 -18.47
CA VAL A 62 -12.19 6.33 -17.94
C VAL A 62 -13.38 6.30 -16.97
N PRO A 63 -14.32 5.34 -17.08
CA PRO A 63 -15.49 5.26 -16.22
C PRO A 63 -15.07 4.94 -14.76
N TRP A 64 -15.41 5.83 -13.85
CA TRP A 64 -15.08 5.72 -12.44
C TRP A 64 -15.71 4.50 -11.75
N ASP A 65 -16.96 4.20 -12.08
CA ASP A 65 -17.71 3.13 -11.40
C ASP A 65 -17.19 1.74 -11.77
N GLU A 66 -16.56 1.60 -12.95
CA GLU A 66 -16.01 0.33 -13.45
C GLU A 66 -14.54 0.08 -13.01
N LYS A 67 -13.91 1.05 -12.35
CA LYS A 67 -12.48 1.00 -12.05
C LYS A 67 -11.99 -0.27 -11.35
N ARG A 68 -12.81 -0.88 -10.48
CA ARG A 68 -12.42 -2.12 -9.77
C ARG A 68 -12.38 -3.31 -10.71
N LYS A 69 -13.42 -3.48 -11.54
CA LYS A 69 -13.47 -4.53 -12.55
C LYS A 69 -12.32 -4.38 -13.54
N MET A 70 -12.12 -3.15 -14.05
CA MET A 70 -11.00 -2.83 -14.93
C MET A 70 -9.65 -3.16 -14.32
N ALA A 71 -9.42 -2.81 -13.05
CA ALA A 71 -8.15 -3.07 -12.37
C ALA A 71 -7.87 -4.58 -12.25
N TRP A 72 -8.86 -5.38 -11.86
CA TRP A 72 -8.70 -6.82 -11.75
C TRP A 72 -8.57 -7.51 -13.12
N GLU A 73 -9.30 -7.05 -14.13
CA GLU A 73 -9.16 -7.54 -15.49
C GLU A 73 -7.79 -7.24 -16.06
N ALA A 74 -7.30 -6.00 -15.90
CA ALA A 74 -5.95 -5.62 -16.30
C ALA A 74 -4.88 -6.48 -15.62
N LEU A 75 -5.00 -6.73 -14.31
CA LEU A 75 -4.04 -7.57 -13.59
C LEU A 75 -4.04 -9.02 -14.09
N ARG A 76 -5.22 -9.61 -14.35
CA ARG A 76 -5.31 -10.95 -14.95
C ARG A 76 -4.63 -11.00 -16.32
N MET A 77 -4.89 -10.00 -17.17
CA MET A 77 -4.25 -9.91 -18.49
C MET A 77 -2.72 -9.75 -18.36
N ILE A 78 -2.22 -8.90 -17.47
CA ILE A 78 -0.79 -8.72 -17.21
C ILE A 78 -0.14 -10.04 -16.78
N LYS A 79 -0.75 -10.76 -15.81
CA LYS A 79 -0.25 -12.07 -15.39
C LYS A 79 -0.27 -13.08 -16.54
N GLY A 80 -1.32 -13.11 -17.34
CA GLY A 80 -1.39 -13.97 -18.52
C GLY A 80 -0.25 -13.72 -19.51
N ILE A 81 0.13 -12.44 -19.74
CA ILE A 81 1.26 -12.08 -20.60
C ILE A 81 2.58 -12.59 -19.99
N TRP A 82 2.75 -12.53 -18.67
CA TRP A 82 3.98 -13.00 -18.03
C TRP A 82 4.12 -14.53 -17.96
N ASP A 83 2.98 -15.23 -17.86
CA ASP A 83 2.94 -16.68 -17.65
C ASP A 83 3.00 -17.48 -18.95
N ASN A 84 2.80 -16.83 -20.12
CA ASN A 84 2.70 -17.51 -21.41
C ASN A 84 3.70 -16.93 -22.44
N PRO A 85 4.32 -17.78 -23.28
CA PRO A 85 5.22 -17.31 -24.36
C PRO A 85 4.52 -16.42 -25.38
N SER A 86 3.25 -16.69 -25.68
CA SER A 86 2.39 -15.85 -26.50
C SER A 86 0.98 -15.88 -25.89
N TYR A 87 0.36 -14.73 -25.71
CA TYR A 87 -0.88 -14.59 -25.00
C TYR A 87 -1.94 -13.81 -25.78
N SER A 88 -3.14 -14.36 -25.81
CA SER A 88 -4.34 -13.69 -26.35
C SER A 88 -5.38 -13.62 -25.25
N TYR A 89 -6.05 -12.49 -25.16
CA TYR A 89 -7.07 -12.23 -24.17
C TYR A 89 -8.22 -11.42 -24.76
N GLU A 90 -9.45 -11.79 -24.42
CA GLU A 90 -10.65 -11.06 -24.80
C GLU A 90 -11.54 -10.89 -23.57
N GLY A 91 -11.40 -9.72 -22.91
CA GLY A 91 -12.16 -9.32 -21.73
C GLY A 91 -13.23 -8.29 -22.05
N GLU A 92 -13.85 -7.80 -20.99
CA GLU A 92 -14.87 -6.75 -21.08
C GLU A 92 -14.25 -5.38 -21.41
N TYR A 93 -13.07 -5.07 -20.85
CA TYR A 93 -12.40 -3.77 -20.97
C TYR A 93 -11.12 -3.83 -21.79
N PHE A 94 -10.43 -4.96 -21.78
CA PHE A 94 -9.12 -5.08 -22.43
C PHE A 94 -9.07 -6.29 -23.36
N LYS A 95 -8.32 -6.12 -24.46
CA LYS A 95 -8.13 -7.19 -25.45
C LYS A 95 -6.68 -7.20 -25.92
N CYS A 96 -6.16 -8.39 -26.20
CA CYS A 96 -4.89 -8.54 -26.90
C CYS A 96 -4.89 -9.80 -27.77
N LYS A 97 -4.01 -9.85 -28.76
CA LYS A 97 -3.86 -11.00 -29.64
C LYS A 97 -2.38 -11.28 -29.88
N ASN A 98 -1.97 -12.51 -29.59
CA ASN A 98 -0.60 -13.01 -29.83
C ASN A 98 0.49 -12.07 -29.25
N VAL A 99 0.29 -11.56 -28.04
CA VAL A 99 1.28 -10.73 -27.36
C VAL A 99 2.38 -11.62 -26.83
N GLU A 100 3.61 -11.27 -27.19
CA GLU A 100 4.84 -11.88 -26.72
C GLU A 100 5.64 -10.83 -25.95
N LEU A 101 6.13 -11.21 -24.77
CA LEU A 101 6.94 -10.30 -23.96
C LEU A 101 8.37 -10.28 -24.49
N GLY A 102 8.83 -9.13 -24.99
CA GLY A 102 10.15 -8.99 -25.59
C GLY A 102 11.32 -9.19 -24.62
N ILE A 103 11.11 -8.95 -23.33
CA ILE A 103 12.10 -9.12 -22.26
C ILE A 103 11.48 -9.99 -21.16
N PRO A 104 12.05 -11.18 -20.84
CA PRO A 104 11.51 -12.03 -19.80
C PRO A 104 11.74 -11.44 -18.41
N LEU A 105 10.85 -11.75 -17.47
CA LEU A 105 11.03 -11.42 -16.06
C LEU A 105 12.22 -12.19 -15.46
N VAL A 106 13.01 -11.50 -14.62
CA VAL A 106 14.08 -12.09 -13.82
C VAL A 106 13.48 -12.90 -12.66
N GLN A 107 12.51 -12.33 -11.98
CA GLN A 107 11.83 -12.99 -10.86
C GLN A 107 10.77 -13.99 -11.35
N LYS A 108 10.70 -15.15 -10.72
CA LYS A 108 9.75 -16.21 -11.07
C LYS A 108 8.77 -16.47 -9.93
N PRO A 109 7.47 -16.66 -10.21
CA PRO A 109 6.83 -16.53 -11.52
C PRO A 109 6.79 -15.06 -12.00
N HIS A 110 6.82 -14.09 -11.10
CA HIS A 110 6.82 -12.65 -11.33
C HIS A 110 7.31 -11.91 -10.06
N PRO A 111 7.59 -10.59 -10.10
CA PRO A 111 7.85 -9.79 -8.90
C PRO A 111 6.73 -9.93 -7.86
N PRO A 112 7.00 -9.73 -6.55
CA PRO A 112 5.93 -9.62 -5.56
C PRO A 112 4.92 -8.56 -5.97
N LEU A 113 3.62 -8.91 -5.88
CA LEU A 113 2.52 -8.03 -6.25
C LEU A 113 1.82 -7.52 -5.01
N TRP A 114 1.45 -6.24 -5.02
CA TRP A 114 0.76 -5.56 -3.94
C TRP A 114 -0.49 -4.87 -4.45
N MET A 115 -1.58 -4.93 -3.70
CA MET A 115 -2.80 -4.20 -4.03
C MET A 115 -3.51 -3.71 -2.76
N PRO A 116 -3.66 -2.38 -2.58
CA PRO A 116 -4.52 -1.85 -1.53
C PRO A 116 -5.95 -2.31 -1.75
N THR A 117 -6.47 -3.12 -0.84
CA THR A 117 -7.82 -3.70 -0.94
C THR A 117 -8.60 -3.48 0.35
N ARG A 118 -9.91 -3.19 0.24
CA ARG A 118 -10.79 -2.97 1.40
C ARG A 118 -12.10 -3.72 1.32
N SER A 119 -12.70 -3.78 0.13
CA SER A 119 -13.96 -4.51 -0.02
C SER A 119 -13.70 -6.01 0.11
N ARG A 120 -14.69 -6.72 0.61
CA ARG A 120 -14.64 -8.17 0.76
C ARG A 120 -14.25 -8.86 -0.55
N GLU A 121 -14.89 -8.46 -1.64
CA GLU A 121 -14.66 -9.03 -2.97
C GLU A 121 -13.21 -8.83 -3.41
N SER A 122 -12.66 -7.63 -3.19
CA SER A 122 -11.27 -7.34 -3.55
C SER A 122 -10.26 -8.07 -2.67
N LEU A 123 -10.57 -8.28 -1.38
CA LEU A 123 -9.73 -9.09 -0.49
C LEU A 123 -9.74 -10.57 -0.90
N GLU A 124 -10.90 -11.10 -1.26
CA GLU A 124 -11.06 -12.48 -1.74
C GLU A 124 -10.34 -12.67 -3.09
N GLU A 125 -10.48 -11.74 -4.02
CA GLU A 125 -9.77 -11.77 -5.31
C GLU A 125 -8.25 -11.72 -5.12
N ALA A 126 -7.72 -10.77 -4.33
CA ALA A 126 -6.28 -10.66 -4.06
C ALA A 126 -5.73 -11.95 -3.43
N ALA A 127 -6.43 -12.50 -2.46
CA ALA A 127 -6.04 -13.72 -1.79
C ALA A 127 -6.04 -14.93 -2.73
N SER A 128 -7.05 -15.03 -3.62
CA SER A 128 -7.21 -16.15 -4.57
C SER A 128 -6.06 -16.28 -5.56
N ILE A 129 -5.39 -15.18 -5.88
CA ILE A 129 -4.27 -15.13 -6.83
C ILE A 129 -2.92 -14.82 -6.18
N GLY A 130 -2.85 -14.82 -4.83
CA GLY A 130 -1.60 -14.63 -4.10
C GLY A 130 -1.01 -13.21 -4.17
N VAL A 131 -1.86 -12.19 -4.33
CA VAL A 131 -1.45 -10.77 -4.32
C VAL A 131 -1.43 -10.26 -2.88
N SER A 132 -0.32 -9.66 -2.46
CA SER A 132 -0.17 -9.03 -1.14
C SER A 132 -1.15 -7.88 -0.95
N THR A 133 -1.70 -7.76 0.26
CA THR A 133 -2.62 -6.67 0.60
C THR A 133 -1.94 -5.64 1.48
N ILE A 134 -2.40 -4.39 1.38
CA ILE A 134 -1.92 -3.30 2.19
C ILE A 134 -3.09 -2.43 2.66
N GLN A 135 -3.03 -2.00 3.92
CA GLN A 135 -3.99 -1.06 4.50
C GLN A 135 -3.28 0.21 4.97
N TRP A 136 -3.86 1.32 4.58
CA TRP A 136 -3.43 2.66 4.95
C TRP A 136 -4.47 3.32 5.88
N VAL A 137 -4.09 4.34 6.65
CA VAL A 137 -5.04 5.23 7.34
C VAL A 137 -6.04 5.77 6.29
N PRO A 138 -7.37 5.90 6.53
CA PRO A 138 -7.95 6.34 7.80
C PRO A 138 -8.68 5.29 8.65
N PRO A 139 -8.91 4.03 8.24
CA PRO A 139 -9.67 3.14 9.10
C PRO A 139 -9.03 2.92 10.47
N ARG A 140 -9.87 2.81 11.51
CA ARG A 140 -9.41 2.41 12.84
C ARG A 140 -8.81 1.00 12.82
N MET A 141 -7.89 0.71 13.72
CA MET A 141 -7.16 -0.56 13.76
C MET A 141 -8.08 -1.80 13.77
N LYS A 142 -9.22 -1.73 14.46
CA LYS A 142 -10.21 -2.82 14.46
C LYS A 142 -10.75 -3.17 13.07
N VAL A 143 -10.95 -2.15 12.21
CA VAL A 143 -11.43 -2.34 10.82
C VAL A 143 -10.33 -2.94 9.96
N ILE A 144 -9.09 -2.46 10.13
CA ILE A 144 -7.91 -2.99 9.44
C ILE A 144 -7.71 -4.46 9.82
N ARG A 145 -7.78 -4.78 11.11
CA ARG A 145 -7.65 -6.14 11.61
C ARG A 145 -8.70 -7.06 10.99
N ALA A 146 -9.96 -6.64 10.98
CA ALA A 146 -11.04 -7.44 10.38
C ALA A 146 -10.82 -7.68 8.87
N ALA A 147 -10.33 -6.67 8.14
CA ALA A 147 -9.99 -6.83 6.72
C ALA A 147 -8.85 -7.85 6.52
N PHE A 148 -7.83 -7.82 7.37
CA PHE A 148 -6.73 -8.78 7.31
C PHE A 148 -7.16 -10.19 7.70
N ASP A 149 -8.08 -10.35 8.66
CA ASP A 149 -8.65 -11.66 8.99
C ASP A 149 -9.46 -12.23 7.82
N GLN A 150 -10.25 -11.41 7.13
CA GLN A 150 -10.95 -11.81 5.89
C GLN A 150 -9.98 -12.23 4.78
N TYR A 151 -8.89 -11.50 4.60
CA TYR A 151 -7.86 -11.83 3.64
C TYR A 151 -7.20 -13.20 3.95
N ARG A 152 -6.83 -13.44 5.22
CA ARG A 152 -6.25 -14.72 5.66
C ARG A 152 -7.19 -15.89 5.39
N ASP A 153 -8.46 -15.73 5.76
CA ASP A 153 -9.48 -16.75 5.52
C ASP A 153 -9.65 -17.05 4.03
N ALA A 154 -9.66 -16.03 3.20
CA ALA A 154 -9.75 -16.20 1.75
C ALA A 154 -8.50 -16.89 1.18
N TYR A 155 -7.31 -16.49 1.64
CA TYR A 155 -6.05 -17.11 1.23
C TYR A 155 -5.97 -18.57 1.63
N GLN A 156 -6.33 -18.91 2.88
CA GLN A 156 -6.33 -20.30 3.37
C GLN A 156 -7.31 -21.20 2.59
N ARG A 157 -8.46 -20.65 2.16
CA ARG A 157 -9.40 -21.40 1.31
C ARG A 157 -8.87 -21.61 -0.11
N ALA A 158 -8.24 -20.61 -0.69
CA ALA A 158 -7.72 -20.66 -2.06
C ALA A 158 -6.36 -21.35 -2.16
N GLN A 159 -5.51 -21.16 -1.18
CA GLN A 159 -4.13 -21.68 -1.11
C GLN A 159 -3.40 -21.60 -2.46
N PRO A 160 -3.27 -20.42 -3.05
CA PRO A 160 -2.69 -20.26 -4.37
C PRO A 160 -1.26 -20.76 -4.39
N ALA A 161 -0.87 -21.41 -5.48
CA ALA A 161 0.51 -21.82 -5.72
C ALA A 161 1.42 -20.60 -5.92
N GLY A 162 2.70 -20.75 -5.58
CA GLY A 162 3.72 -19.74 -5.80
C GLY A 162 4.19 -19.03 -4.55
N ARG A 163 4.62 -17.78 -4.71
CA ARG A 163 5.14 -16.97 -3.60
C ARG A 163 4.03 -16.60 -2.62
N LYS A 164 4.29 -16.81 -1.34
CA LYS A 164 3.36 -16.36 -0.29
C LYS A 164 3.23 -14.83 -0.29
N PRO A 165 2.00 -14.30 -0.24
CA PRO A 165 1.79 -12.87 -0.14
C PRO A 165 2.10 -12.34 1.25
N HIS A 166 2.29 -11.03 1.32
CA HIS A 166 2.49 -10.28 2.54
C HIS A 166 1.23 -9.51 2.95
N ILE A 167 1.16 -9.13 4.22
CA ILE A 167 0.10 -8.27 4.77
C ILE A 167 0.76 -7.01 5.32
N GLY A 168 0.48 -5.87 4.68
CA GLY A 168 1.16 -4.61 4.91
C GLY A 168 0.32 -3.57 5.65
N LEU A 169 0.98 -2.84 6.54
CA LEU A 169 0.47 -1.60 7.13
C LEU A 169 1.27 -0.41 6.61
N MET A 170 0.58 0.60 6.10
CA MET A 170 1.20 1.87 5.68
C MET A 170 0.79 2.99 6.64
N ARG A 171 1.78 3.76 7.09
CA ARG A 171 1.58 4.92 7.97
C ARG A 171 2.53 6.04 7.56
N GLU A 172 2.06 7.27 7.73
CA GLU A 172 2.95 8.41 7.80
C GLU A 172 3.82 8.30 9.05
N ILE A 173 5.09 8.64 8.91
CA ILE A 173 6.10 8.46 9.96
C ILE A 173 7.03 9.67 10.07
N TYR A 174 7.33 10.06 11.29
CA TYR A 174 8.33 11.09 11.58
C TYR A 174 9.19 10.71 12.78
N VAL A 175 10.50 10.60 12.57
CA VAL A 175 11.47 10.23 13.60
C VAL A 175 12.37 11.43 13.90
N ALA A 176 12.52 11.78 15.18
CA ALA A 176 13.43 12.80 15.64
C ALA A 176 14.23 12.31 16.87
N ALA A 177 15.14 13.12 17.40
CA ALA A 177 15.98 12.71 18.53
C ALA A 177 15.19 12.50 19.83
N SER A 178 14.00 13.08 19.96
CA SER A 178 13.10 12.89 21.10
C SER A 178 11.63 12.92 20.68
N ASP A 179 10.76 12.34 21.50
CA ASP A 179 9.30 12.33 21.26
C ASP A 179 8.72 13.75 21.17
N LYS A 180 9.20 14.64 22.06
CA LYS A 180 8.78 16.04 22.04
C LYS A 180 9.15 16.73 20.74
N GLN A 181 10.39 16.57 20.28
CA GLN A 181 10.86 17.16 19.03
C GLN A 181 10.08 16.61 17.85
N ALA A 182 9.90 15.28 17.76
CA ALA A 182 9.16 14.65 16.68
C ALA A 182 7.72 15.19 16.58
N ARG A 183 7.05 15.31 17.73
CA ARG A 183 5.70 15.85 17.82
C ARG A 183 5.63 17.31 17.38
N ASP A 184 6.50 18.14 17.90
CA ASP A 184 6.48 19.59 17.65
C ASP A 184 6.82 19.91 16.18
N GLU A 185 7.79 19.20 15.59
CA GLU A 185 8.17 19.38 14.19
C GLU A 185 7.12 18.81 13.21
N ALA A 186 6.45 17.72 13.54
CA ALA A 186 5.51 17.08 12.62
C ALA A 186 4.09 17.63 12.71
N LYS A 187 3.68 18.27 13.80
CA LYS A 187 2.29 18.63 14.10
C LYS A 187 1.60 19.40 12.99
N ASP A 188 2.19 20.51 12.57
CA ASP A 188 1.55 21.38 11.58
C ASP A 188 1.50 20.72 10.20
N HIS A 189 2.49 19.89 9.87
CA HIS A 189 2.53 19.12 8.63
C HIS A 189 1.50 18.01 8.60
N TRP A 190 1.26 17.32 9.73
CA TRP A 190 0.22 16.32 9.91
C TRP A 190 -1.17 16.93 9.75
N ILE A 191 -1.43 18.05 10.44
CA ILE A 191 -2.70 18.77 10.35
C ILE A 191 -2.94 19.27 8.91
N TYR A 192 -1.94 19.89 8.30
CA TYR A 192 -2.01 20.36 6.92
C TYR A 192 -2.32 19.22 5.94
N PHE A 193 -1.66 18.06 6.11
CA PHE A 193 -1.87 16.89 5.29
C PHE A 193 -3.33 16.42 5.32
N TRP A 194 -3.92 16.28 6.51
CA TRP A 194 -5.31 15.85 6.64
C TRP A 194 -6.32 16.91 6.25
N GLN A 195 -6.05 18.17 6.49
CA GLN A 195 -6.90 19.27 6.02
C GLN A 195 -6.94 19.33 4.49
N ARG A 196 -5.80 19.08 3.83
CA ARG A 196 -5.72 19.06 2.36
C ARG A 196 -6.30 17.78 1.77
N ARG A 197 -6.04 16.65 2.32
CA ARG A 197 -6.61 15.36 1.87
C ARG A 197 -8.10 15.24 2.18
N GLY A 198 -8.56 15.82 3.27
CA GLY A 198 -9.99 15.89 3.62
C GLY A 198 -10.75 17.02 2.91
N GLY A 199 -10.07 17.87 2.15
CA GLY A 199 -10.67 19.00 1.42
C GLY A 199 -10.74 18.74 -0.09
N ALA A 200 -11.71 19.41 -0.74
CA ALA A 200 -12.03 19.29 -2.16
C ALA A 200 -10.85 19.48 -3.14
N ARG A 201 -9.77 20.11 -2.70
CA ARG A 201 -8.61 20.43 -3.55
C ARG A 201 -7.58 19.30 -3.67
N ALA A 202 -7.47 18.43 -2.69
CA ALA A 202 -6.45 17.37 -2.71
C ALA A 202 -6.74 16.30 -3.76
N TYR A 203 -7.99 16.13 -4.15
CA TYR A 203 -8.43 15.17 -5.18
C TYR A 203 -9.25 15.84 -6.29
N GLY A 204 -8.89 17.09 -6.63
CA GLY A 204 -9.42 17.75 -7.82
C GLY A 204 -10.86 18.26 -7.73
N GLY A 205 -11.36 18.57 -6.55
CA GLY A 205 -12.67 19.26 -6.41
C GLY A 205 -13.92 18.44 -6.75
N TYR A 206 -13.76 17.23 -7.24
CA TYR A 206 -14.84 16.32 -7.59
C TYR A 206 -14.64 15.00 -6.85
N GLY A 207 -15.49 14.70 -5.91
CA GLY A 207 -15.50 13.42 -5.21
C GLY A 207 -15.32 13.49 -3.70
N HIS A 208 -16.03 14.44 -3.08
CA HIS A 208 -16.20 14.50 -1.62
C HIS A 208 -16.71 13.19 -1.00
N GLU A 209 -17.39 12.37 -1.80
CA GLU A 209 -18.10 11.20 -1.30
C GLU A 209 -17.18 10.07 -0.85
N ASN A 210 -15.99 9.90 -1.41
CA ASN A 210 -15.16 8.71 -1.11
C ASN A 210 -14.19 8.86 0.04
N LEU A 211 -13.69 10.05 0.34
CA LEU A 211 -12.88 10.27 1.55
C LEU A 211 -13.70 10.82 2.71
N THR A 212 -14.72 11.63 2.43
CA THR A 212 -15.67 12.11 3.46
C THR A 212 -16.61 11.01 3.93
N THR A 213 -16.96 10.03 3.10
CA THR A 213 -17.69 8.83 3.54
C THR A 213 -16.82 7.82 4.28
N MET A 214 -15.49 7.88 4.08
CA MET A 214 -14.54 7.10 4.87
C MET A 214 -14.19 7.75 6.21
N LEU A 215 -14.37 9.05 6.33
CA LEU A 215 -14.16 9.83 7.53
C LEU A 215 -15.53 10.33 8.01
N ASP A 216 -16.13 9.62 8.95
CA ASP A 216 -17.16 10.25 9.77
C ASP A 216 -16.55 11.49 10.46
N GLY A 217 -17.41 12.44 10.84
CA GLY A 217 -16.94 13.70 11.40
C GLY A 217 -16.13 13.53 12.69
N GLU A 218 -16.32 12.43 13.41
CA GLU A 218 -15.55 12.04 14.59
C GLU A 218 -14.14 11.58 14.18
N ARG A 219 -14.02 10.66 13.22
CA ARG A 219 -12.72 10.19 12.75
C ARG A 219 -11.84 11.31 12.18
N LYS A 220 -12.46 12.28 11.51
CA LYS A 220 -11.76 13.47 11.03
C LYS A 220 -11.19 14.30 12.19
N LYS A 221 -11.95 14.49 13.27
CA LYS A 221 -11.48 15.20 14.48
C LYS A 221 -10.33 14.45 15.15
N GLU A 222 -10.44 13.13 15.26
CA GLU A 222 -9.39 12.26 15.80
C GLU A 222 -8.08 12.40 15.01
N LEU A 223 -8.15 12.38 13.68
CA LEU A 223 -6.96 12.50 12.82
C LEU A 223 -6.35 13.91 12.82
N LEU A 224 -7.14 14.95 13.10
CA LEU A 224 -6.62 16.32 13.26
C LEU A 224 -6.01 16.55 14.65
N ASP A 225 -6.25 15.67 15.60
CA ASP A 225 -5.57 15.64 16.88
C ASP A 225 -4.31 14.77 16.78
N ILE A 226 -3.14 15.40 16.79
CA ILE A 226 -1.86 14.68 16.64
C ILE A 226 -1.60 13.72 17.79
N ASP A 227 -1.96 14.09 19.02
CA ASP A 227 -1.72 13.27 20.20
C ASP A 227 -2.61 12.02 20.18
N HIS A 228 -3.86 12.18 19.76
CA HIS A 228 -4.76 11.06 19.50
C HIS A 228 -4.21 10.16 18.38
N SER A 229 -3.77 10.75 17.27
CA SER A 229 -3.26 10.01 16.11
C SER A 229 -1.99 9.21 16.42
N ILE A 230 -1.10 9.74 17.25
CA ILE A 230 0.08 9.01 17.75
C ILE A 230 -0.35 7.86 18.66
N THR A 231 -1.30 8.10 19.57
CA THR A 231 -1.75 7.12 20.56
C THR A 231 -2.51 5.94 19.91
N ASP A 232 -3.34 6.21 18.91
CA ASP A 232 -4.13 5.16 18.23
C ASP A 232 -3.35 4.44 17.11
N GLY A 233 -2.12 4.88 16.82
CA GLY A 233 -1.25 4.31 15.80
C GLY A 233 -1.63 4.70 14.36
N SER A 234 -2.39 5.77 14.19
CA SER A 234 -2.68 6.36 12.88
C SER A 234 -1.50 7.15 12.33
N PHE A 235 -0.72 7.75 13.21
CA PHE A 235 0.54 8.43 12.93
C PHE A 235 1.66 7.84 13.76
N ILE A 236 2.77 7.51 13.15
CA ILE A 236 3.95 6.99 13.84
C ILE A 236 4.93 8.14 14.04
N SER A 237 5.16 8.54 15.29
CA SER A 237 6.04 9.68 15.55
C SER A 237 6.68 9.58 16.93
N GLY A 238 7.99 9.89 17.00
CA GLY A 238 8.74 9.88 18.24
C GLY A 238 10.24 9.72 18.03
N SER A 239 10.92 9.41 19.14
CA SER A 239 12.31 8.95 19.16
C SER A 239 12.43 7.58 18.48
N PRO A 240 13.63 7.16 18.07
CA PRO A 240 13.82 5.83 17.47
C PRO A 240 13.26 4.68 18.32
N GLU A 241 13.42 4.73 19.63
CA GLU A 241 12.89 3.74 20.56
C GLU A 241 11.35 3.73 20.56
N THR A 242 10.73 4.90 20.66
CA THR A 242 9.26 5.06 20.63
C THR A 242 8.68 4.59 19.31
N VAL A 243 9.29 4.96 18.19
CA VAL A 243 8.85 4.55 16.85
C VAL A 243 8.96 3.04 16.66
N THR A 244 10.06 2.43 17.12
CA THR A 244 10.22 0.97 17.08
C THR A 244 9.07 0.28 17.81
N ARG A 245 8.80 0.68 19.04
CA ARG A 245 7.70 0.14 19.85
C ARG A 245 6.34 0.35 19.20
N GLN A 246 6.06 1.55 18.68
CA GLN A 246 4.78 1.85 18.00
C GLN A 246 4.56 0.93 16.80
N ILE A 247 5.57 0.73 15.96
CA ILE A 247 5.46 -0.15 14.77
C ILE A 247 5.22 -1.60 15.19
N GLN A 248 5.95 -2.11 16.18
CA GLN A 248 5.75 -3.46 16.71
C GLN A 248 4.34 -3.66 17.28
N GLU A 249 3.83 -2.68 18.01
CA GLU A 249 2.48 -2.71 18.56
C GLU A 249 1.39 -2.73 17.49
N ILE A 250 1.46 -1.83 16.48
CA ILE A 250 0.44 -1.82 15.42
C ILE A 250 0.53 -3.04 14.52
N ALA A 251 1.74 -3.53 14.24
CA ALA A 251 1.94 -4.75 13.48
C ALA A 251 1.35 -5.96 14.22
N SER A 252 1.57 -6.08 15.54
CA SER A 252 0.96 -7.10 16.38
C SER A 252 -0.55 -6.96 16.45
N LYS A 253 -1.10 -5.77 16.65
CA LYS A 253 -2.55 -5.54 16.68
C LYS A 253 -3.24 -5.93 15.37
N ALA A 254 -2.58 -5.68 14.24
CA ALA A 254 -3.09 -5.99 12.91
C ALA A 254 -2.78 -7.43 12.45
N GLY A 255 -1.71 -8.03 12.96
CA GLY A 255 -1.12 -9.26 12.42
C GLY A 255 -0.52 -9.02 11.04
N ALA A 256 0.24 -7.93 10.88
CA ALA A 256 0.90 -7.56 9.64
C ALA A 256 2.40 -7.86 9.73
N ASP A 257 2.98 -8.39 8.65
CA ASP A 257 4.40 -8.71 8.55
C ASP A 257 5.23 -7.63 7.86
N THR A 258 4.57 -6.65 7.28
CA THR A 258 5.23 -5.61 6.50
C THR A 258 4.75 -4.22 6.94
N PHE A 259 5.71 -3.35 7.25
CA PHE A 259 5.46 -1.94 7.53
C PHE A 259 5.97 -1.06 6.38
N LEU A 260 5.14 -0.12 5.93
CA LEU A 260 5.49 0.88 4.93
C LEU A 260 5.38 2.27 5.55
N GLY A 261 6.51 2.98 5.65
CA GLY A 261 6.57 4.33 6.18
C GLY A 261 6.49 5.39 5.07
N GLU A 262 5.51 6.29 5.14
CA GLU A 262 5.47 7.49 4.30
C GLU A 262 6.20 8.63 5.03
N PHE A 263 7.45 8.91 4.63
CA PHE A 263 8.30 9.92 5.27
C PHE A 263 8.07 11.33 4.75
N ALA A 264 7.52 11.46 3.54
CA ALA A 264 7.29 12.75 2.90
C ALA A 264 5.80 13.06 2.88
N PHE A 265 5.30 13.78 3.87
CA PHE A 265 3.90 14.19 3.98
C PHE A 265 3.76 15.66 4.35
N GLY A 266 2.60 16.22 4.10
CA GLY A 266 2.31 17.63 4.40
C GLY A 266 3.19 18.58 3.61
N ALA A 267 3.87 19.47 4.32
CA ALA A 267 4.81 20.45 3.79
C ALA A 267 6.18 20.32 4.46
N LEU A 268 6.57 19.09 4.84
CA LEU A 268 7.89 18.82 5.41
C LEU A 268 9.00 19.25 4.47
N GLU A 269 9.99 19.95 5.01
CA GLU A 269 11.18 20.34 4.26
C GLU A 269 12.06 19.12 3.97
N HIS A 270 12.77 19.15 2.84
CA HIS A 270 13.64 18.03 2.42
C HIS A 270 14.60 17.58 3.52
N HIS A 271 15.20 18.52 4.25
CA HIS A 271 16.14 18.18 5.32
C HIS A 271 15.46 17.45 6.49
N GLN A 272 14.20 17.78 6.82
CA GLN A 272 13.42 17.11 7.86
C GLN A 272 13.15 15.66 7.47
N VAL A 273 12.67 15.44 6.22
CA VAL A 273 12.44 14.10 5.66
C VAL A 273 13.72 13.27 5.69
N MET A 274 14.86 13.84 5.27
CA MET A 274 16.13 13.13 5.23
C MET A 274 16.68 12.80 6.62
N ASN A 275 16.50 13.67 7.60
CA ASN A 275 16.92 13.40 8.97
C ASN A 275 16.07 12.31 9.61
N SER A 276 14.74 12.37 9.43
CA SER A 276 13.82 11.34 9.89
C SER A 276 14.15 9.98 9.26
N LEU A 277 14.40 9.95 7.95
CA LEU A 277 14.77 8.72 7.24
C LEU A 277 16.11 8.14 7.73
N ARG A 278 17.12 8.97 8.01
CA ARG A 278 18.41 8.51 8.56
C ARG A 278 18.24 7.89 9.94
N LEU A 279 17.54 8.57 10.86
CA LEU A 279 17.27 8.01 12.18
C LEU A 279 16.53 6.68 12.09
N PHE A 280 15.54 6.57 11.18
CA PHE A 280 14.84 5.34 10.95
C PHE A 280 15.76 4.23 10.45
N THR A 281 16.56 4.49 9.41
CA THR A 281 17.44 3.47 8.82
C THR A 281 18.54 3.03 9.77
N ASP A 282 19.08 3.94 10.57
CA ASP A 282 20.22 3.67 11.43
C ASP A 282 19.83 3.06 12.79
N GLN A 283 18.66 3.40 13.33
CA GLN A 283 18.30 3.03 14.69
C GLN A 283 17.00 2.22 14.81
N VAL A 284 15.98 2.47 13.94
CA VAL A 284 14.68 1.78 14.01
C VAL A 284 14.70 0.49 13.19
N MET A 285 15.11 0.58 11.94
CA MET A 285 15.06 -0.55 11.01
C MET A 285 15.87 -1.78 11.48
N PRO A 286 17.07 -1.64 12.11
CA PRO A 286 17.79 -2.79 12.65
C PRO A 286 17.02 -3.55 13.75
N GLU A 287 16.26 -2.84 14.59
CA GLU A 287 15.46 -3.46 15.64
C GLU A 287 14.21 -4.12 15.07
N LEU A 288 13.56 -3.49 14.09
CA LEU A 288 12.40 -4.09 13.42
C LEU A 288 12.74 -5.38 12.66
N ARG A 289 13.97 -5.52 12.15
CA ARG A 289 14.44 -6.75 11.48
C ARG A 289 14.55 -7.96 12.40
N LYS A 290 14.57 -7.75 13.72
CA LYS A 290 14.56 -8.82 14.74
C LYS A 290 13.15 -9.24 15.14
N PHE A 291 12.15 -8.55 14.64
CA PHE A 291 10.75 -8.74 14.96
C PHE A 291 10.02 -9.37 13.77
N GLU A 292 9.45 -10.55 13.97
CA GLU A 292 8.77 -11.31 12.92
C GLU A 292 7.33 -11.63 13.31
N ILE A 293 6.45 -11.58 12.33
CA ILE A 293 5.04 -12.00 12.44
C ILE A 293 4.74 -12.97 11.29
N ASP A 294 4.22 -14.14 11.59
CA ASP A 294 3.61 -15.00 10.57
C ASP A 294 2.21 -14.47 10.24
N ALA A 295 2.16 -13.51 9.32
CA ALA A 295 0.94 -12.79 9.03
C ALA A 295 -0.17 -13.66 8.43
N LEU A 296 0.17 -14.73 7.71
CA LEU A 296 -0.82 -15.61 7.09
C LEU A 296 -1.43 -16.61 8.09
N ASN A 297 -0.69 -16.98 9.13
CA ASN A 297 -1.15 -17.86 10.19
C ASN A 297 -1.43 -17.11 11.52
N TYR A 298 -1.56 -15.78 11.45
CA TYR A 298 -1.79 -14.97 12.65
C TYR A 298 -3.16 -15.29 13.28
N PRO A 299 -3.25 -15.45 14.61
CA PRO A 299 -4.48 -15.80 15.29
C PRO A 299 -5.60 -14.79 15.01
N LYS A 300 -6.82 -15.25 14.81
CA LYS A 300 -7.99 -14.36 14.65
C LYS A 300 -8.19 -13.49 15.89
N ALA A 301 -8.74 -12.30 15.68
CA ALA A 301 -9.17 -11.48 16.78
C ALA A 301 -10.28 -12.23 17.57
N GLU A 302 -10.15 -12.26 18.88
CA GLU A 302 -11.25 -12.78 19.72
C GLU A 302 -12.52 -11.95 19.46
N PRO A 303 -13.69 -12.59 19.29
CA PRO A 303 -14.93 -11.87 19.20
C PRO A 303 -15.10 -11.05 20.49
N GLN A 304 -15.17 -9.72 20.38
CA GLN A 304 -15.51 -8.88 21.51
C GLN A 304 -16.88 -9.35 22.02
N VAL A 305 -16.90 -9.96 23.22
CA VAL A 305 -18.14 -10.19 23.95
C VAL A 305 -18.77 -8.82 24.13
N ALA A 306 -19.94 -8.60 23.51
CA ALA A 306 -20.68 -7.38 23.69
C ALA A 306 -20.87 -7.22 25.19
N ALA A 307 -20.32 -6.14 25.76
CA ALA A 307 -20.63 -5.76 27.13
C ALA A 307 -22.13 -5.48 27.13
N THR A 308 -22.88 -6.37 27.76
CA THR A 308 -24.32 -6.27 28.04
C THR A 308 -24.61 -5.10 28.96
#